data_a7c5280d2421d3f537cd9e32d72f6dc4
#
_entry.id   a7c5280d2421d3f537cd9e32d72f6dc4
#
_cell.length_a   1.000
_cell.length_b   1.000
_cell.length_c   1.000
_cell.angle_alpha   90.00
_cell.angle_beta   90.00
_cell.angle_gamma   90.00
#
_symmetry.space_group_name_H-M   'P 1'
#
loop_
_entity.id
_entity.type
_entity.pdbx_description
1 polymer ?
#
loop_
_entity_poly.entity_id
_entity_poly.type
_entity_poly.pdbx_seq_one_letter_code
_entity_poly.pdbx_strand_id
1 'polypeptide(L)'
;IYGFGNKYRYQVRRTRLTYANLPASFKGLKVAHISDIHSGSFTDKKAVMRGGEKIMNERPDLILFTGDLVNNVAEEMDAYMDVFDKLQAPMGIYSTLGNHDYGDYISWETEEHKKANLERLKVVHQSLGWRLLMNEHVQLERGEDRIAVIGIENWSSKANFPKYGDMGKAYSG
;
A
#
# COMPACT_ATOMS: atom_id res chain seq x y z
N ILE A 1 -15.85 -23.64 8.83
CA ILE A 1 -14.74 -24.32 8.11
C ILE A 1 -14.39 -23.59 6.78
N TYR A 2 -15.24 -22.71 6.27
CA TYR A 2 -14.98 -21.98 5.00
C TYR A 2 -13.91 -20.89 5.10
N GLY A 3 -13.56 -20.37 6.28
CA GLY A 3 -12.62 -19.26 6.46
C GLY A 3 -11.13 -19.64 6.28
N PHE A 4 -10.72 -20.80 6.78
CA PHE A 4 -9.30 -21.16 6.81
C PHE A 4 -8.72 -21.67 5.47
N GLY A 5 -9.54 -22.18 4.58
CA GLY A 5 -9.07 -22.69 3.27
C GLY A 5 -9.00 -21.66 2.16
N ASN A 6 -9.56 -20.44 2.35
CA ASN A 6 -9.76 -19.48 1.27
C ASN A 6 -8.83 -18.24 1.30
N LYS A 7 -8.05 -18.02 2.38
CA LYS A 7 -7.24 -16.80 2.50
C LYS A 7 -6.19 -16.62 1.39
N TYR A 8 -5.77 -17.69 0.74
CA TYR A 8 -4.81 -17.66 -0.37
C TYR A 8 -5.45 -17.87 -1.75
N ARG A 9 -6.78 -17.85 -1.85
CA ARG A 9 -7.48 -17.92 -3.13
C ARG A 9 -7.57 -16.52 -3.76
N TYR A 10 -6.43 -15.98 -4.13
CA TYR A 10 -6.36 -14.67 -4.75
C TYR A 10 -7.12 -14.61 -6.07
N GLN A 11 -7.89 -13.57 -6.26
CA GLN A 11 -8.64 -13.28 -7.48
C GLN A 11 -8.26 -11.90 -8.00
N VAL A 12 -8.03 -11.80 -9.31
CA VAL A 12 -7.86 -10.51 -9.97
C VAL A 12 -9.23 -10.00 -10.37
N ARG A 13 -9.59 -8.82 -9.89
CA ARG A 13 -10.80 -8.09 -10.31
C ARG A 13 -10.37 -6.94 -11.22
N ARG A 14 -10.92 -6.89 -12.43
CA ARG A 14 -10.63 -5.84 -13.39
C ARG A 14 -11.83 -4.91 -13.50
N THR A 15 -11.60 -3.63 -13.27
CA THR A 15 -12.60 -2.58 -13.39
C THR A 15 -12.10 -1.54 -14.39
N ARG A 16 -12.93 -1.19 -15.37
CA ARG A 16 -12.64 -0.09 -16.29
C ARG A 16 -13.25 1.19 -15.72
N LEU A 17 -12.41 2.20 -15.54
CA LEU A 17 -12.82 3.54 -15.13
C LEU A 17 -12.72 4.47 -16.35
N THR A 18 -13.66 5.41 -16.47
CA THR A 18 -13.68 6.41 -17.54
C THR A 18 -13.79 7.79 -16.91
N TYR A 19 -12.88 8.67 -17.28
CA TYR A 19 -12.86 10.06 -16.84
C TYR A 19 -12.78 10.97 -18.07
N ALA A 20 -13.68 11.94 -18.14
CA ALA A 20 -13.74 12.89 -19.27
C ALA A 20 -12.51 13.80 -19.35
N ASN A 21 -11.89 14.08 -18.18
CA ASN A 21 -10.74 14.96 -18.04
C ASN A 21 -9.41 14.21 -17.92
N LEU A 22 -9.38 12.90 -18.18
CA LEU A 22 -8.10 12.17 -18.18
C LEU A 22 -7.25 12.60 -19.38
N PRO A 23 -6.01 13.07 -19.17
CA PRO A 23 -5.11 13.41 -20.26
C PRO A 23 -4.90 12.23 -21.24
N ALA A 24 -4.78 12.54 -22.52
CA ALA A 24 -4.77 11.53 -23.59
C ALA A 24 -3.65 10.51 -23.45
N SER A 25 -2.47 10.93 -23.00
CA SER A 25 -1.30 10.06 -22.81
C SER A 25 -1.53 9.00 -21.72
N PHE A 26 -2.43 9.23 -20.76
CA PHE A 26 -2.79 8.29 -19.70
C PHE A 26 -3.93 7.34 -20.08
N LYS A 27 -4.47 7.44 -21.29
CA LYS A 27 -5.50 6.51 -21.77
C LYS A 27 -4.96 5.07 -21.75
N GLY A 28 -5.71 4.17 -21.12
CA GLY A 28 -5.35 2.77 -21.00
C GLY A 28 -4.34 2.47 -19.88
N LEU A 29 -4.02 3.44 -19.01
CA LEU A 29 -3.20 3.23 -17.81
C LEU A 29 -3.75 2.06 -16.99
N LYS A 30 -2.89 1.11 -16.68
CA LYS A 30 -3.22 -0.04 -15.81
C LYS A 30 -2.71 0.23 -14.41
N VAL A 31 -3.63 0.34 -13.46
CA VAL A 31 -3.32 0.53 -12.05
C VAL A 31 -3.65 -0.75 -11.30
N ALA A 32 -2.67 -1.35 -10.63
CA ALA A 32 -2.93 -2.37 -9.63
C ALA A 32 -3.16 -1.69 -8.28
N HIS A 33 -4.27 -2.02 -7.64
CA HIS A 33 -4.58 -1.57 -6.28
C HIS A 33 -4.47 -2.75 -5.32
N ILE A 34 -3.69 -2.59 -4.27
CA ILE A 34 -3.44 -3.57 -3.22
C ILE A 34 -3.74 -2.91 -1.89
N SER A 35 -4.30 -3.65 -0.96
CA SER A 35 -4.68 -3.18 0.36
C SER A 35 -4.67 -4.35 1.34
N ASP A 36 -4.57 -4.08 2.64
CA ASP A 36 -4.83 -5.03 3.72
C ASP A 36 -3.99 -6.32 3.58
N ILE A 37 -2.69 -6.18 3.42
CA ILE A 37 -1.75 -7.31 3.29
C ILE A 37 -1.71 -8.10 4.60
N HIS A 38 -1.63 -7.41 5.75
CA HIS A 38 -1.60 -8.03 7.08
C HIS A 38 -0.60 -9.18 7.16
N SER A 39 0.67 -8.88 6.89
CA SER A 39 1.76 -9.87 6.74
C SER A 39 1.89 -10.83 7.92
N GLY A 40 1.61 -10.39 9.14
CA GLY A 40 1.61 -11.22 10.34
C GLY A 40 0.54 -12.32 10.35
N SER A 41 -0.44 -12.24 9.42
CA SER A 41 -1.47 -13.28 9.26
C SER A 41 -1.06 -14.39 8.29
N PHE A 42 0.06 -14.25 7.58
CA PHE A 42 0.49 -15.23 6.61
C PHE A 42 1.15 -16.45 7.27
N THR A 43 0.88 -17.62 6.72
CA THR A 43 1.45 -18.91 7.16
C THR A 43 2.02 -19.75 6.01
N ASP A 44 1.81 -19.32 4.76
CA ASP A 44 2.31 -19.98 3.55
C ASP A 44 2.92 -18.94 2.60
N LYS A 45 4.25 -18.78 2.69
CA LYS A 45 5.02 -17.85 1.86
C LYS A 45 4.88 -18.14 0.36
N LYS A 46 4.82 -19.43 -0.04
CA LYS A 46 4.64 -19.79 -1.46
C LYS A 46 3.28 -19.35 -1.99
N ALA A 47 2.25 -19.39 -1.15
CA ALA A 47 0.95 -18.87 -1.53
C ALA A 47 0.98 -17.35 -1.69
N VAL A 48 1.66 -16.62 -0.81
CA VAL A 48 1.85 -15.16 -0.94
C VAL A 48 2.61 -14.82 -2.23
N MET A 49 3.68 -15.55 -2.55
CA MET A 49 4.42 -15.39 -3.81
C MET A 49 3.49 -15.53 -5.03
N ARG A 50 2.63 -16.55 -5.06
CA ARG A 50 1.63 -16.70 -6.14
C ARG A 50 0.68 -15.49 -6.24
N GLY A 51 0.40 -14.84 -5.12
CA GLY A 51 -0.35 -13.57 -5.09
C GLY A 51 0.39 -12.44 -5.82
N GLY A 52 1.66 -12.25 -5.48
CA GLY A 52 2.54 -11.30 -6.16
C GLY A 52 2.68 -11.57 -7.66
N GLU A 53 2.90 -12.83 -8.04
CA GLU A 53 2.96 -13.25 -9.45
C GLU A 53 1.68 -12.91 -10.22
N LYS A 54 0.50 -13.06 -9.60
CA LYS A 54 -0.78 -12.67 -10.22
C LYS A 54 -0.85 -11.18 -10.50
N ILE A 55 -0.34 -10.34 -9.59
CA ILE A 55 -0.27 -8.88 -9.77
C ILE A 55 0.64 -8.57 -10.96
N MET A 56 1.84 -9.15 -10.99
CA MET A 56 2.83 -8.89 -12.03
C MET A 56 2.39 -9.41 -13.41
N ASN A 57 1.62 -10.50 -13.47
CA ASN A 57 1.04 -11.02 -14.72
C ASN A 57 0.03 -10.05 -15.36
N GLU A 58 -0.57 -9.13 -14.60
CA GLU A 58 -1.43 -8.06 -15.14
C GLU A 58 -0.62 -6.95 -15.82
N ARG A 59 0.71 -6.90 -15.62
CA ARG A 59 1.62 -5.87 -16.14
C ARG A 59 1.11 -4.47 -15.81
N PRO A 60 1.00 -4.11 -14.53
CA PRO A 60 0.54 -2.79 -14.13
C PRO A 60 1.55 -1.72 -14.54
N ASP A 61 1.06 -0.57 -14.99
CA ASP A 61 1.89 0.62 -15.21
C ASP A 61 2.21 1.33 -13.89
N LEU A 62 1.31 1.21 -12.92
CA LEU A 62 1.36 1.84 -11.61
C LEU A 62 0.82 0.87 -10.56
N ILE A 63 1.41 0.84 -9.37
CA ILE A 63 0.88 0.09 -8.22
C ILE A 63 0.57 1.08 -7.09
N LEU A 64 -0.63 0.98 -6.53
CA LEU A 64 -1.07 1.74 -5.36
C LEU A 64 -1.34 0.77 -4.21
N PHE A 65 -0.70 1.02 -3.07
CA PHE A 65 -0.94 0.29 -1.83
C PHE A 65 -1.56 1.22 -0.79
N THR A 66 -2.73 0.84 -0.27
CA THR A 66 -3.52 1.73 0.58
C THR A 66 -3.57 1.31 2.05
N GLY A 67 -2.45 0.76 2.54
CA GLY A 67 -2.22 0.55 3.97
C GLY A 67 -2.58 -0.85 4.49
N ASP A 68 -2.33 -1.01 5.77
CA ASP A 68 -2.41 -2.27 6.52
C ASP A 68 -1.44 -3.33 5.97
N LEU A 69 -0.15 -2.93 5.91
CA LEU A 69 0.94 -3.82 5.51
C LEU A 69 1.18 -4.91 6.56
N VAL A 70 1.06 -4.53 7.82
CA VAL A 70 1.27 -5.41 8.98
C VAL A 70 0.00 -5.54 9.83
N ASN A 71 -0.03 -6.49 10.76
CA ASN A 71 -1.06 -6.51 11.79
C ASN A 71 -0.77 -5.47 12.88
N ASN A 72 0.50 -5.38 13.33
CA ASN A 72 0.90 -4.51 14.42
C ASN A 72 2.37 -4.07 14.35
N VAL A 73 3.28 -4.96 13.93
CA VAL A 73 4.71 -4.71 14.06
C VAL A 73 5.44 -4.87 12.73
N ALA A 74 6.40 -3.98 12.47
CA ALA A 74 7.18 -3.95 11.22
C ALA A 74 7.95 -5.26 10.97
N GLU A 75 8.34 -5.97 12.03
CA GLU A 75 9.04 -7.25 11.96
C GLU A 75 8.26 -8.33 11.20
N GLU A 76 6.93 -8.24 11.18
CA GLU A 76 6.07 -9.17 10.43
C GLU A 76 6.41 -9.23 8.94
N MET A 77 7.04 -8.18 8.40
CA MET A 77 7.48 -8.10 7.02
C MET A 77 8.80 -8.81 6.73
N ASP A 78 9.63 -9.07 7.73
CA ASP A 78 10.99 -9.60 7.52
C ASP A 78 11.00 -10.90 6.72
N ALA A 79 10.02 -11.77 6.97
CA ALA A 79 9.88 -13.04 6.26
C ALA A 79 9.37 -12.90 4.81
N TYR A 80 8.85 -11.72 4.42
CA TYR A 80 8.16 -11.51 3.14
C TYR A 80 8.81 -10.43 2.28
N MET A 81 9.91 -9.81 2.72
CA MET A 81 10.61 -8.77 1.95
C MET A 81 10.96 -9.25 0.54
N ASP A 82 11.52 -10.45 0.41
CA ASP A 82 11.88 -11.08 -0.87
C ASP A 82 10.70 -11.50 -1.76
N VAL A 83 9.47 -11.38 -1.25
CA VAL A 83 8.24 -11.58 -2.03
C VAL A 83 7.76 -10.25 -2.61
N PHE A 84 7.70 -9.23 -1.76
CA PHE A 84 7.12 -7.94 -2.13
C PHE A 84 8.09 -7.02 -2.87
N ASP A 85 9.41 -7.22 -2.75
CA ASP A 85 10.44 -6.54 -3.55
C ASP A 85 10.37 -6.87 -5.05
N LYS A 86 9.69 -7.96 -5.41
CA LYS A 86 9.44 -8.36 -6.80
C LYS A 86 8.31 -7.59 -7.47
N LEU A 87 7.51 -6.86 -6.70
CA LEU A 87 6.49 -5.99 -7.27
C LEU A 87 7.17 -4.79 -7.91
N GLN A 88 6.85 -4.55 -9.17
CA GLN A 88 7.43 -3.46 -9.96
C GLN A 88 6.38 -2.87 -10.90
N ALA A 89 6.47 -1.58 -11.13
CA ALA A 89 5.66 -0.90 -12.12
C ALA A 89 6.47 0.25 -12.75
N PRO A 90 6.38 0.46 -14.08
CA PRO A 90 7.16 1.49 -14.77
C PRO A 90 6.96 2.91 -14.21
N MET A 91 5.77 3.22 -13.70
CA MET A 91 5.45 4.52 -13.10
C MET A 91 5.60 4.52 -11.58
N GLY A 92 6.13 3.43 -11.00
CA GLY A 92 6.42 3.32 -9.58
C GLY A 92 5.32 2.64 -8.76
N ILE A 93 5.64 2.48 -7.49
CA ILE A 93 4.75 1.97 -6.46
C ILE A 93 4.61 3.05 -5.40
N TYR A 94 3.38 3.46 -5.11
CA TYR A 94 3.06 4.45 -4.10
C TYR A 94 2.21 3.83 -3.01
N SER A 95 2.54 4.13 -1.77
CA SER A 95 1.91 3.53 -0.61
C SER A 95 1.45 4.58 0.39
N THR A 96 0.47 4.24 1.20
CA THR A 96 0.05 4.97 2.39
C THR A 96 -0.02 4.02 3.57
N LEU A 97 -0.15 4.55 4.78
CA LEU A 97 -0.36 3.76 5.98
C LEU A 97 -1.85 3.60 6.27
N GLY A 98 -2.24 2.38 6.66
CA GLY A 98 -3.55 2.08 7.23
C GLY A 98 -3.53 2.14 8.76
N ASN A 99 -4.66 1.84 9.40
CA ASN A 99 -4.76 1.96 10.85
C ASN A 99 -3.91 0.94 11.62
N HIS A 100 -3.68 -0.25 11.07
CA HIS A 100 -2.83 -1.27 11.69
C HIS A 100 -1.35 -0.90 11.68
N ASP A 101 -0.91 -0.14 10.70
CA ASP A 101 0.49 0.22 10.51
C ASP A 101 1.04 1.14 11.62
N TYR A 102 0.17 1.79 12.40
CA TYR A 102 0.57 2.61 13.55
C TYR A 102 0.81 1.81 14.83
N GLY A 103 0.49 0.50 14.85
CA GLY A 103 0.69 -0.37 16.00
C GLY A 103 -0.22 -0.06 17.19
N ASP A 104 -1.43 0.48 16.94
CA ASP A 104 -2.38 0.91 17.97
C ASP A 104 -3.15 -0.24 18.61
N TYR A 105 -3.02 -1.46 18.11
CA TYR A 105 -3.80 -2.62 18.57
C TYR A 105 -3.07 -3.54 19.53
N ILE A 106 -1.84 -3.18 19.91
CA ILE A 106 -1.06 -3.89 20.93
C ILE A 106 -0.57 -2.92 22.00
N SER A 107 -0.24 -3.47 23.17
CA SER A 107 0.42 -2.70 24.22
C SER A 107 1.92 -2.64 23.96
N TRP A 108 2.50 -1.48 24.07
CA TRP A 108 3.93 -1.25 23.95
C TRP A 108 4.54 -1.02 25.34
N GLU A 109 5.78 -1.43 25.53
CA GLU A 109 6.49 -1.17 26.78
C GLU A 109 6.69 0.33 27.03
N THR A 110 6.99 1.07 25.93
CA THR A 110 7.15 2.53 25.96
C THR A 110 6.64 3.13 24.65
N GLU A 111 6.34 4.43 24.66
CA GLU A 111 5.99 5.19 23.46
C GLU A 111 7.16 5.27 22.46
N GLU A 112 8.39 5.22 22.95
CA GLU A 112 9.60 5.17 22.12
C GLU A 112 9.66 3.89 21.30
N HIS A 113 9.32 2.73 21.88
CA HIS A 113 9.25 1.46 21.15
C HIS A 113 8.19 1.50 20.05
N LYS A 114 7.03 2.10 20.32
CA LYS A 114 5.99 2.29 19.31
C LYS A 114 6.46 3.19 18.15
N LYS A 115 7.10 4.32 18.48
CA LYS A 115 7.67 5.21 17.47
C LYS A 115 8.77 4.53 16.65
N ALA A 116 9.65 3.79 17.30
CA ALA A 116 10.70 3.03 16.61
C ALA A 116 10.13 1.98 15.64
N ASN A 117 9.03 1.33 16.03
CA ASN A 117 8.32 0.40 15.15
C ASN A 117 7.77 1.10 13.90
N LEU A 118 7.14 2.26 14.06
CA LEU A 118 6.62 3.03 12.92
C LEU A 118 7.76 3.49 11.99
N GLU A 119 8.87 3.98 12.54
CA GLU A 119 10.03 4.35 11.74
C GLU A 119 10.62 3.13 10.99
N ARG A 120 10.70 1.97 11.64
CA ARG A 120 11.09 0.71 10.98
C ARG A 120 10.15 0.36 9.83
N LEU A 121 8.85 0.53 10.00
CA LEU A 121 7.87 0.25 8.95
C LEU A 121 8.05 1.19 7.74
N LYS A 122 8.36 2.47 7.97
CA LYS A 122 8.71 3.41 6.89
C LYS A 122 9.96 2.94 6.12
N VAL A 123 10.97 2.44 6.83
CA VAL A 123 12.16 1.84 6.21
C VAL A 123 11.81 0.58 5.41
N VAL A 124 10.85 -0.23 5.86
CA VAL A 124 10.34 -1.38 5.09
C VAL A 124 9.79 -0.93 3.75
N HIS A 125 8.90 0.07 3.70
CA HIS A 125 8.38 0.62 2.44
C HIS A 125 9.52 1.09 1.52
N GLN A 126 10.47 1.84 2.07
CA GLN A 126 11.63 2.33 1.31
C GLN A 126 12.48 1.18 0.75
N SER A 127 12.72 0.14 1.56
CA SER A 127 13.52 -1.03 1.16
C SER A 127 12.84 -1.86 0.08
N LEU A 128 11.51 -1.86 0.04
CA LEU A 128 10.71 -2.46 -1.04
C LEU A 128 10.67 -1.60 -2.31
N GLY A 129 11.27 -0.41 -2.30
CA GLY A 129 11.18 0.55 -3.40
C GLY A 129 9.80 1.21 -3.52
N TRP A 130 8.98 1.17 -2.47
CA TRP A 130 7.66 1.79 -2.45
C TRP A 130 7.76 3.20 -1.87
N ARG A 131 7.31 4.18 -2.63
CA ARG A 131 7.26 5.56 -2.14
C ARG A 131 6.08 5.75 -1.21
N LEU A 132 6.37 5.83 0.08
CA LEU A 132 5.36 6.10 1.11
C LEU A 132 4.97 7.58 1.05
N LEU A 133 3.68 7.85 0.89
CA LEU A 133 3.08 9.19 0.89
C LEU A 133 2.36 9.42 2.22
N MET A 134 2.78 10.44 2.96
CA MET A 134 2.25 10.80 4.28
C MET A 134 1.71 12.23 4.25
N ASN A 135 0.47 12.38 3.77
CA ASN A 135 -0.15 13.68 3.49
C ASN A 135 0.66 14.50 2.48
N GLU A 136 1.00 13.87 1.39
CA GLU A 136 1.75 14.47 0.29
C GLU A 136 1.27 13.93 -1.07
N HIS A 137 1.73 14.54 -2.15
CA HIS A 137 1.45 14.06 -3.49
C HIS A 137 2.71 13.91 -4.33
N VAL A 138 2.56 13.25 -5.46
CA VAL A 138 3.57 13.13 -6.49
C VAL A 138 2.93 13.36 -7.85
N GLN A 139 3.60 14.08 -8.71
CA GLN A 139 3.21 14.22 -10.10
C GLN A 139 3.81 13.09 -10.93
N LEU A 140 2.98 12.43 -11.72
CA LEU A 140 3.38 11.44 -12.71
C LEU A 140 3.28 12.06 -14.07
N GLU A 141 4.36 11.99 -14.83
CA GLU A 141 4.46 12.57 -16.17
C GLU A 141 4.44 11.48 -17.25
N ARG A 142 3.77 11.75 -18.35
CA ARG A 142 3.77 10.90 -19.54
C ARG A 142 3.67 11.77 -20.78
N GLY A 143 4.82 11.96 -21.46
CA GLY A 143 4.94 12.98 -22.50
C GLY A 143 4.81 14.38 -21.89
N GLU A 144 3.91 15.20 -22.44
CA GLU A 144 3.62 16.54 -21.92
C GLU A 144 2.50 16.57 -20.87
N ASP A 145 1.81 15.44 -20.69
CA ASP A 145 0.71 15.32 -19.77
C ASP A 145 1.18 14.90 -18.37
N ARG A 146 0.42 15.30 -17.37
CA ARG A 146 0.67 14.92 -15.96
C ARG A 146 -0.61 14.62 -15.21
N ILE A 147 -0.51 13.72 -14.24
CA ILE A 147 -1.54 13.43 -13.23
C ILE A 147 -0.88 13.44 -11.86
N ALA A 148 -1.66 13.68 -10.81
CA ALA A 148 -1.17 13.59 -9.43
C ALA A 148 -1.67 12.29 -8.76
N VAL A 149 -0.77 11.64 -8.00
CA VAL A 149 -1.13 10.63 -7.00
C VAL A 149 -1.03 11.31 -5.64
N ILE A 150 -2.15 11.39 -4.93
CA ILE A 150 -2.24 12.01 -3.61
C ILE A 150 -2.37 10.90 -2.59
N GLY A 151 -1.46 10.87 -1.61
CA GLY A 151 -1.49 9.93 -0.49
C GLY A 151 -1.77 10.65 0.82
N ILE A 152 -2.83 10.25 1.50
CA ILE A 152 -3.13 10.70 2.86
C ILE A 152 -2.88 9.57 3.84
N GLU A 153 -2.47 9.94 5.05
CA GLU A 153 -2.39 8.99 6.16
C GLU A 153 -3.78 8.50 6.57
N ASN A 154 -3.84 7.55 7.49
CA ASN A 154 -5.11 7.00 7.94
C ASN A 154 -6.08 8.10 8.40
N TRP A 155 -7.29 8.05 7.87
CA TRP A 155 -8.38 8.94 8.26
C TRP A 155 -9.69 8.16 8.43
N SER A 156 -10.41 8.41 9.51
CA SER A 156 -11.71 7.78 9.76
C SER A 156 -12.69 8.76 10.39
N SER A 157 -13.94 8.65 10.01
CA SER A 157 -15.05 9.33 10.68
C SER A 157 -15.46 8.64 11.99
N LYS A 158 -15.03 7.39 12.20
CA LYS A 158 -15.33 6.64 13.44
C LYS A 158 -14.50 7.17 14.61
N ALA A 159 -15.13 7.33 15.79
CA ALA A 159 -14.56 8.03 16.93
C ALA A 159 -13.23 7.48 17.48
N ASN A 160 -12.96 6.18 17.30
CA ASN A 160 -11.83 5.50 17.93
C ASN A 160 -10.64 5.25 17.00
N PHE A 161 -10.68 5.73 15.77
CA PHE A 161 -9.55 5.59 14.85
C PHE A 161 -8.73 6.88 14.76
N PRO A 162 -7.40 6.79 14.67
CA PRO A 162 -6.54 7.93 14.47
C PRO A 162 -6.92 8.72 13.22
N LYS A 163 -6.81 10.04 13.28
CA LYS A 163 -7.11 10.96 12.18
C LYS A 163 -5.83 11.71 11.80
N TYR A 164 -4.90 11.01 11.18
CA TYR A 164 -3.63 11.58 10.72
C TYR A 164 -3.73 12.15 9.30
N GLY A 165 -4.73 11.71 8.53
CA GLY A 165 -4.93 12.12 7.14
C GLY A 165 -5.32 13.59 7.03
N ASP A 166 -4.58 14.34 6.22
CA ASP A 166 -4.78 15.75 5.90
C ASP A 166 -4.74 15.96 4.38
N MET A 167 -5.93 16.05 3.78
CA MET A 167 -6.07 16.27 2.34
C MET A 167 -5.58 17.65 1.92
N GLY A 168 -5.76 18.67 2.78
CA GLY A 168 -5.30 20.03 2.49
C GLY A 168 -3.79 20.08 2.36
N LYS A 169 -3.07 19.48 3.32
CA LYS A 169 -1.61 19.33 3.28
C LYS A 169 -1.16 18.51 2.08
N ALA A 170 -1.82 17.37 1.81
CA ALA A 170 -1.46 16.49 0.73
C ALA A 170 -1.61 17.13 -0.66
N TYR A 171 -2.57 18.04 -0.82
CA TYR A 171 -2.84 18.73 -2.10
C TYR A 171 -1.94 19.94 -2.33
N SER A 172 -1.53 20.66 -1.27
CA SER A 172 -0.80 21.93 -1.35
C SER A 172 0.72 21.80 -1.33
N GLY A 173 1.27 20.58 -1.17
CA GLY A 173 2.71 20.30 -1.13
C GLY A 173 3.41 20.43 -2.49
#